data_85e54c80fad17a1f2c35aeb61f8d4526
#
_entry.id   85e54c80fad17a1f2c35aeb61f8d4526
#
_cell.length_a   1.000
_cell.length_b   1.000
_cell.length_c   1.000
_cell.angle_alpha   90.00
_cell.angle_beta   90.00
_cell.angle_gamma   90.00
#
_symmetry.space_group_name_H-M   'P 1'
#
loop_
_entity.id
_entity.type
_entity.pdbx_description
1 polymer ?
#
loop_
_entity_poly.entity_id
_entity_poly.type
_entity_poly.pdbx_seq_one_letter_code
_entity_poly.pdbx_strand_id
1 'polypeptide(L)'
;MHAHMEATFDVEKWDESPFDDQSDAPRLTRAVVIKQYSGDVEGSSITEWLMAYSEDGSAEFVGLERISGSINGRVGSLVLRHVGAYEDGAAKGDLDVVEGGGSGALRSASGDGQFSADPGGSVQLDLAFD
;
A
#
# COMPACT_ATOMS: atom_id res chain seq x y z
N MET A 1 -0.47 -23.08 4.37
CA MET A 1 -1.84 -22.70 4.04
C MET A 1 -1.81 -21.45 3.16
N HIS A 2 -2.61 -21.45 2.11
CA HIS A 2 -2.75 -20.31 1.21
C HIS A 2 -4.14 -19.71 1.30
N ALA A 3 -4.23 -18.39 1.19
CA ALA A 3 -5.52 -17.70 1.20
C ALA A 3 -5.51 -16.55 0.20
N HIS A 4 -6.58 -16.44 -0.56
CA HIS A 4 -6.86 -15.28 -1.39
C HIS A 4 -7.80 -14.36 -0.62
N MET A 5 -7.46 -13.09 -0.54
CA MET A 5 -8.22 -12.12 0.23
C MET A 5 -8.54 -10.91 -0.60
N GLU A 6 -9.72 -10.37 -0.36
CA GLU A 6 -10.15 -9.12 -0.96
C GLU A 6 -10.65 -8.18 0.14
N ALA A 7 -10.26 -6.93 0.03
CA ALA A 7 -10.67 -5.91 0.99
C ALA A 7 -10.81 -4.57 0.28
N THR A 8 -11.49 -3.66 0.95
CA THR A 8 -11.59 -2.27 0.53
C THR A 8 -10.93 -1.39 1.58
N PHE A 9 -10.54 -0.19 1.17
CA PHE A 9 -9.97 0.75 2.12
C PHE A 9 -10.45 2.18 1.83
N ASP A 10 -10.51 2.97 2.90
CA ASP A 10 -10.73 4.40 2.83
C ASP A 10 -9.44 5.09 3.23
N VAL A 11 -9.10 6.15 2.52
CA VAL A 11 -7.96 6.99 2.88
C VAL A 11 -8.44 8.01 3.90
N GLU A 12 -7.94 7.92 5.13
CA GLU A 12 -8.29 8.86 6.19
C GLU A 12 -7.43 10.10 6.16
N LYS A 13 -6.17 9.95 5.71
CA LYS A 13 -5.22 11.05 5.69
C LYS A 13 -4.25 10.87 4.53
N TRP A 14 -4.02 11.94 3.81
CA TRP A 14 -3.00 12.02 2.76
C TRP A 14 -2.17 13.27 3.01
N ASP A 15 -0.88 13.08 3.24
CA ASP A 15 0.03 14.18 3.52
C ASP A 15 1.24 14.05 2.60
N GLU A 16 1.25 14.86 1.56
CA GLU A 16 2.29 14.81 0.53
C GLU A 16 3.08 16.11 0.50
N SER A 17 4.39 16.01 0.46
CA SER A 17 5.27 17.17 0.38
C SER A 17 6.44 16.89 -0.55
N PRO A 18 6.91 17.89 -1.30
CA PRO A 18 8.08 17.71 -2.12
C PRO A 18 9.35 17.61 -1.28
N PHE A 19 10.22 16.69 -1.65
CA PHE A 19 11.57 16.67 -1.08
C PHE A 19 12.61 17.15 -2.10
N ASP A 20 12.23 17.26 -3.38
CA ASP A 20 13.02 17.89 -4.41
C ASP A 20 12.04 18.55 -5.40
N ASP A 21 12.10 19.86 -5.50
CA ASP A 21 11.17 20.64 -6.32
C ASP A 21 11.95 21.67 -7.12
N GLN A 22 12.70 21.18 -8.10
CA GLN A 22 13.48 22.02 -8.99
C GLN A 22 12.58 22.65 -10.05
N SER A 23 12.87 23.89 -10.42
CA SER A 23 12.05 24.64 -11.37
C SER A 23 12.15 24.12 -12.80
N ASP A 24 13.19 23.33 -13.11
CA ASP A 24 13.46 22.83 -14.45
C ASP A 24 13.27 21.33 -14.57
N ALA A 25 12.68 20.68 -13.57
CA ALA A 25 12.47 19.24 -13.57
C ALA A 25 11.16 18.90 -12.86
N PRO A 26 10.51 17.80 -13.23
CA PRO A 26 9.36 17.30 -12.47
C PRO A 26 9.75 16.97 -11.03
N ARG A 27 8.85 17.24 -10.11
CA ARG A 27 9.15 17.14 -8.68
C ARG A 27 9.19 15.70 -8.19
N LEU A 28 9.91 15.53 -7.09
CA LEU A 28 9.90 14.31 -6.29
C LEU A 28 9.20 14.62 -4.96
N THR A 29 8.29 13.75 -4.55
CA THR A 29 7.54 13.95 -3.32
C THR A 29 7.59 12.73 -2.42
N ARG A 30 7.23 12.97 -1.15
CA ARG A 30 6.97 11.92 -0.18
C ARG A 30 5.52 12.05 0.29
N ALA A 31 4.78 10.96 0.24
CA ALA A 31 3.39 10.93 0.68
C ALA A 31 3.26 9.96 1.84
N VAL A 32 2.62 10.40 2.93
CA VAL A 32 2.24 9.56 4.05
C VAL A 32 0.73 9.41 4.01
N VAL A 33 0.26 8.16 3.95
CA VAL A 33 -1.15 7.84 3.75
C VAL A 33 -1.61 6.93 4.88
N ILE A 34 -2.68 7.33 5.55
CA ILE A 34 -3.33 6.53 6.59
C ILE A 34 -4.61 5.97 5.99
N LYS A 35 -4.78 4.65 6.12
CA LYS A 35 -5.94 3.95 5.54
C LYS A 35 -6.67 3.15 6.60
N GLN A 36 -7.96 2.96 6.37
CA GLN A 36 -8.81 2.06 7.14
C GLN A 36 -9.32 0.97 6.21
N TYR A 37 -9.07 -0.28 6.57
CA TYR A 37 -9.44 -1.46 5.76
C TYR A 37 -10.70 -2.12 6.30
N SER A 38 -11.48 -2.69 5.37
CA SER A 38 -12.67 -3.50 5.66
C SER A 38 -12.72 -4.70 4.73
N GLY A 39 -13.30 -5.78 5.19
CA GLY A 39 -13.41 -7.03 4.43
C GLY A 39 -12.52 -8.11 5.02
N ASP A 40 -11.83 -8.86 4.16
CA ASP A 40 -10.92 -9.91 4.62
C ASP A 40 -9.70 -9.34 5.36
N VAL A 41 -9.46 -8.06 5.21
CA VAL A 41 -8.49 -7.28 5.98
C VAL A 41 -9.26 -6.24 6.77
N GLU A 42 -9.13 -6.26 8.08
CA GLU A 42 -9.76 -5.28 8.97
C GLU A 42 -8.69 -4.66 9.85
N GLY A 43 -8.61 -3.34 9.81
CA GLY A 43 -7.64 -2.60 10.60
C GLY A 43 -7.18 -1.34 9.91
N SER A 44 -6.06 -0.83 10.38
CA SER A 44 -5.51 0.43 9.87
C SER A 44 -4.13 0.19 9.26
N SER A 45 -3.72 1.12 8.42
CA SER A 45 -2.36 1.06 7.89
C SER A 45 -1.74 2.44 7.83
N ILE A 46 -0.42 2.43 7.81
CA ILE A 46 0.37 3.60 7.44
C ILE A 46 1.22 3.23 6.23
N THR A 47 1.13 4.05 5.21
CA THR A 47 1.88 3.88 3.97
C THR A 47 2.74 5.10 3.74
N GLU A 48 3.95 4.89 3.30
CA GLU A 48 4.81 5.99 2.88
C GLU A 48 5.32 5.70 1.48
N TRP A 49 5.04 6.61 0.55
CA TRP A 49 5.47 6.52 -0.84
C TRP A 49 6.49 7.59 -1.17
N LEU A 50 7.46 7.23 -2.00
CA LEU A 50 8.31 8.19 -2.72
C LEU A 50 7.79 8.24 -4.14
N MET A 51 7.45 9.43 -4.63
CA MET A 51 6.78 9.62 -5.91
C MET A 51 7.64 10.46 -6.85
N ALA A 52 7.78 9.98 -8.08
CA ALA A 52 8.46 10.71 -9.14
C ALA A 52 7.41 11.11 -10.18
N TYR A 53 7.18 12.42 -10.29
CA TYR A 53 6.19 12.94 -11.25
C TYR A 53 6.78 13.08 -12.64
N SER A 54 5.89 12.98 -13.63
CA SER A 54 6.19 13.28 -15.02
C SER A 54 5.58 14.63 -15.39
N GLU A 55 5.95 15.15 -16.56
CA GLU A 55 5.45 16.46 -17.01
C GLU A 55 3.94 16.47 -17.21
N ASP A 56 3.35 15.31 -17.51
CA ASP A 56 1.90 15.19 -17.74
C ASP A 56 1.08 15.05 -16.45
N GLY A 57 1.73 15.10 -15.29
CA GLY A 57 1.06 14.98 -13.99
C GLY A 57 0.89 13.56 -13.49
N SER A 58 1.29 12.55 -14.27
CA SER A 58 1.35 11.18 -13.76
C SER A 58 2.57 11.01 -12.86
N ALA A 59 2.61 9.91 -12.10
CA ALA A 59 3.71 9.65 -11.20
C ALA A 59 3.96 8.14 -11.08
N GLU A 60 5.22 7.78 -10.86
CA GLU A 60 5.57 6.44 -10.40
C GLU A 60 5.91 6.51 -8.93
N PHE A 61 5.62 5.45 -8.20
CA PHE A 61 5.91 5.44 -6.76
C PHE A 61 6.46 4.10 -6.31
N VAL A 62 7.22 4.16 -5.23
CA VAL A 62 7.68 3.00 -4.46
C VAL A 62 7.44 3.33 -2.99
N GLY A 63 7.21 2.31 -2.19
CA GLY A 63 7.03 2.56 -0.77
C GLY A 63 6.74 1.32 0.04
N LEU A 64 6.42 1.56 1.29
CA LEU A 64 6.13 0.52 2.28
C LEU A 64 4.84 0.85 3.00
N GLU A 65 4.11 -0.18 3.34
CA GLU A 65 2.87 -0.07 4.11
C GLU A 65 2.88 -1.09 5.23
N ARG A 66 2.59 -0.66 6.45
CA ARG A 66 2.31 -1.60 7.54
C ARG A 66 0.83 -1.62 7.82
N ILE A 67 0.23 -2.80 7.68
CA ILE A 67 -1.17 -3.04 8.04
C ILE A 67 -1.17 -3.71 9.40
N SER A 68 -1.98 -3.17 10.32
CA SER A 68 -2.14 -3.71 11.67
C SER A 68 -3.61 -3.99 11.93
N GLY A 69 -3.92 -5.21 12.34
CA GLY A 69 -5.29 -5.60 12.60
C GLY A 69 -5.50 -7.09 12.39
N SER A 70 -6.56 -7.44 11.69
CA SER A 70 -6.91 -8.83 11.40
C SER A 70 -6.87 -9.07 9.90
N ILE A 71 -6.11 -10.07 9.49
CA ILE A 71 -5.99 -10.47 8.09
C ILE A 71 -6.34 -11.94 8.01
N ASN A 72 -7.44 -12.25 7.32
CA ASN A 72 -7.99 -13.60 7.23
C ASN A 72 -8.17 -14.23 8.63
N GLY A 73 -8.65 -13.44 9.58
CA GLY A 73 -8.88 -13.88 10.96
C GLY A 73 -7.62 -13.97 11.81
N ARG A 74 -6.45 -13.64 11.28
CA ARG A 74 -5.18 -13.68 12.01
C ARG A 74 -4.82 -12.29 12.49
N VAL A 75 -4.60 -12.13 13.77
CA VAL A 75 -4.31 -10.82 14.38
C VAL A 75 -2.81 -10.57 14.43
N GLY A 76 -2.41 -9.41 13.94
CA GLY A 76 -1.02 -8.99 13.94
C GLY A 76 -0.80 -7.85 12.96
N SER A 77 0.41 -7.79 12.43
CA SER A 77 0.74 -6.81 11.40
C SER A 77 1.60 -7.46 10.31
N LEU A 78 1.58 -6.86 9.13
CA LEU A 78 2.51 -7.23 8.06
C LEU A 78 2.93 -5.97 7.31
N VAL A 79 4.04 -6.10 6.59
CA VAL A 79 4.58 -5.02 5.77
C VAL A 79 4.48 -5.41 4.32
N LEU A 80 3.94 -4.51 3.51
CA LEU A 80 3.85 -4.65 2.06
C LEU A 80 4.78 -3.64 1.39
N ARG A 81 5.52 -4.10 0.39
CA ARG A 81 6.28 -3.23 -0.50
C ARG A 81 5.38 -2.88 -1.68
N HIS A 82 5.35 -1.60 -2.02
CA HIS A 82 4.55 -1.06 -3.12
C HIS A 82 5.44 -0.64 -4.27
N VAL A 83 5.05 -1.01 -5.49
CA VAL A 83 5.59 -0.46 -6.72
C VAL A 83 4.41 -0.19 -7.64
N GLY A 84 4.22 1.06 -8.04
CA GLY A 84 3.05 1.38 -8.83
C GLY A 84 3.13 2.74 -9.50
N ALA A 85 1.97 3.16 -10.00
CA ALA A 85 1.85 4.40 -10.75
C ALA A 85 0.51 5.07 -10.46
N TYR A 86 0.51 6.39 -10.57
CA TYR A 86 -0.67 7.24 -10.53
C TYR A 86 -0.87 7.82 -11.92
N GLU A 87 -1.99 7.47 -12.55
CA GLU A 87 -2.34 7.92 -13.90
C GLU A 87 -3.84 8.12 -13.99
N ASP A 88 -4.28 9.17 -14.67
CA ASP A 88 -5.70 9.42 -14.97
C ASP A 88 -6.59 9.39 -13.72
N GLY A 89 -6.09 9.93 -12.62
CA GLY A 89 -6.83 10.01 -11.36
C GLY A 89 -6.85 8.73 -10.55
N ALA A 90 -6.14 7.69 -10.95
CA ALA A 90 -6.12 6.41 -10.27
C ALA A 90 -4.71 5.99 -9.89
N ALA A 91 -4.56 5.45 -8.69
CA ALA A 91 -3.33 4.81 -8.25
C ALA A 91 -3.51 3.30 -8.35
N LYS A 92 -2.52 2.63 -8.91
CA LYS A 92 -2.48 1.16 -9.01
C LYS A 92 -1.07 0.69 -8.68
N GLY A 93 -0.98 -0.42 -8.00
CA GLY A 93 0.34 -0.93 -7.66
C GLY A 93 0.36 -2.42 -7.39
N ASP A 94 1.56 -2.96 -7.53
CA ASP A 94 1.89 -4.31 -7.13
C ASP A 94 2.39 -4.30 -5.70
N LEU A 95 2.05 -5.36 -4.97
CA LEU A 95 2.35 -5.51 -3.56
C LEU A 95 3.12 -6.80 -3.35
N ASP A 96 4.15 -6.73 -2.52
CA ASP A 96 4.89 -7.91 -2.06
C ASP A 96 5.03 -7.85 -0.55
N VAL A 97 4.76 -8.98 0.11
CA VAL A 97 4.97 -9.06 1.55
C VAL A 97 6.48 -9.05 1.83
N VAL A 98 6.89 -8.17 2.73
CA VAL A 98 8.28 -8.15 3.21
C VAL A 98 8.41 -9.25 4.24
N GLU A 99 9.07 -10.35 3.88
CA GLU A 99 9.25 -11.49 4.77
C GLU A 99 10.10 -11.07 5.96
N GLY A 100 9.70 -11.52 7.15
CA GLY A 100 10.34 -11.11 8.39
C GLY A 100 9.82 -9.80 8.96
N GLY A 101 8.93 -9.10 8.24
CA GLY A 101 8.34 -7.85 8.71
C GLY A 101 7.03 -8.01 9.46
N GLY A 102 6.50 -9.22 9.54
CA GLY A 102 5.23 -9.49 10.19
C GLY A 102 5.34 -9.64 11.71
N SER A 103 4.21 -9.55 12.37
CA SER A 103 4.12 -9.72 13.82
C SER A 103 2.88 -10.53 14.18
N GLY A 104 2.84 -11.05 15.41
CA GLY A 104 1.70 -11.82 15.91
C GLY A 104 1.45 -13.05 15.05
N ALA A 105 0.19 -13.28 14.71
CA ALA A 105 -0.21 -14.43 13.89
C ALA A 105 0.15 -14.27 12.41
N LEU A 106 0.74 -13.13 12.02
CA LEU A 106 1.18 -12.85 10.65
C LEU A 106 2.70 -12.89 10.52
N ARG A 107 3.39 -13.38 11.53
CA ARG A 107 4.85 -13.40 11.57
C ARG A 107 5.48 -14.16 10.40
N SER A 108 4.85 -15.23 9.95
CA SER A 108 5.37 -16.07 8.87
C SER A 108 4.73 -15.79 7.52
N ALA A 109 3.93 -14.73 7.41
CA ALA A 109 3.21 -14.43 6.17
C ALA A 109 4.17 -14.12 5.03
N SER A 110 3.85 -14.64 3.84
CA SER A 110 4.53 -14.34 2.59
C SER A 110 3.47 -14.21 1.50
N GLY A 111 3.86 -13.68 0.36
CA GLY A 111 2.96 -13.59 -0.78
C GLY A 111 2.97 -12.23 -1.43
N ASP A 112 1.94 -11.99 -2.23
CA ASP A 112 1.85 -10.79 -3.05
C ASP A 112 0.40 -10.38 -3.27
N GLY A 113 0.23 -9.29 -3.99
CA GLY A 113 -1.08 -8.80 -4.33
C GLY A 113 -1.03 -7.54 -5.17
N GLN A 114 -2.16 -6.89 -5.26
CA GLN A 114 -2.35 -5.67 -6.04
C GLN A 114 -3.36 -4.77 -5.37
N PHE A 115 -3.22 -3.48 -5.59
CA PHE A 115 -4.25 -2.53 -5.15
C PHE A 115 -4.61 -1.57 -6.27
N SER A 116 -5.80 -0.99 -6.13
CA SER A 116 -6.32 0.04 -7.02
C SER A 116 -7.11 1.05 -6.20
N ALA A 117 -6.89 2.33 -6.46
CA ALA A 117 -7.64 3.42 -5.84
C ALA A 117 -8.15 4.36 -6.94
N ASP A 118 -9.45 4.17 -7.34
CA ASP A 118 -10.06 4.86 -8.50
C ASP A 118 -11.59 4.93 -8.36
N PRO A 119 -12.18 5.98 -7.85
CA PRO A 119 -12.00 6.41 -6.48
C PRO A 119 -12.40 5.28 -5.56
N GLY A 120 -12.03 5.31 -4.34
CA GLY A 120 -12.20 4.21 -3.42
C GLY A 120 -11.11 3.17 -3.64
N GLY A 121 -10.69 2.56 -2.57
CA GLY A 121 -9.59 1.63 -2.61
C GLY A 121 -10.02 0.19 -2.55
N SER A 122 -9.36 -0.65 -3.31
CA SER A 122 -9.48 -2.10 -3.20
C SER A 122 -8.12 -2.74 -3.21
N VAL A 123 -8.02 -3.88 -2.53
CA VAL A 123 -6.79 -4.65 -2.45
C VAL A 123 -7.12 -6.13 -2.60
N GLN A 124 -6.26 -6.84 -3.31
CA GLN A 124 -6.30 -8.29 -3.43
C GLN A 124 -4.95 -8.83 -2.96
N LEU A 125 -4.98 -9.80 -2.07
CA LEU A 125 -3.76 -10.41 -1.53
C LEU A 125 -3.85 -11.92 -1.65
N ASP A 126 -2.75 -12.52 -2.07
CA ASP A 126 -2.58 -13.97 -2.08
C ASP A 126 -1.45 -14.28 -1.12
N LEU A 127 -1.79 -14.82 0.05
CA LEU A 127 -0.85 -15.01 1.14
C LEU A 127 -0.68 -16.47 1.50
N ALA A 128 0.52 -16.80 1.94
CA ALA A 128 0.84 -18.08 2.54
C ALA A 128 1.20 -17.87 4.01
N PHE A 129 0.73 -18.79 4.85
CA PHE A 129 0.98 -18.79 6.29
C PHE A 129 1.49 -20.17 6.71
N ASP A 130 2.26 -20.20 7.74
CA ASP A 130 2.64 -21.49 8.37
C ASP A 130 1.55 -21.99 9.30
#